data_87015961a6d49bd0020b19e2b165e504
#
_entry.id   87015961a6d49bd0020b19e2b165e504
#
_cell.length_a   1.000
_cell.length_b   1.000
_cell.length_c   1.000
_cell.angle_alpha   90.00
_cell.angle_beta   90.00
_cell.angle_gamma   90.00
#
_symmetry.space_group_name_H-M   'P 1'
#
loop_
_entity.id
_entity.type
_entity.pdbx_description
1 polymer ?
#
loop_
_entity_poly.entity_id
_entity_poly.type
_entity_poly.pdbx_seq_one_letter_code
_entity_poly.pdbx_strand_id
1 'polypeptide(L)'
;MSIKVLDLFSGCGGLTQGLIQSNLDVVLSNEYWKPAHDTNKNNHNNTHHILGDITDDNVKEKIIKKCKKLKVNVITGGPPCQAYSNAGKKDQFDNRGLLYKDYIYIVKKVKPELCIIENVKGILSILHLKNNLNSQELKDVDDYKELLKKNKEIDKKNKELVAEKKKEINLYKKKIDKLNELVIDKIIREFTDLNYNITYKVLNSADYGVPQRRERVIFIAAKKCYNITFPVPTHNKDGTDGLKKWKSVKTAIDDLKDIPDDKKINHVRSIHTQAMIKKMQDTEYEKSAQPKYKEAYFKCHPDKPSLTVKENHGAVF
;
A
#
# COMPACT_ATOMS: atom_id res chain seq x y z
N MET A 1 -5.22 21.64 21.65
CA MET A 1 -4.43 21.86 20.41
C MET A 1 -5.14 21.18 19.27
N SER A 2 -5.25 21.82 18.08
CA SER A 2 -5.79 21.16 16.90
C SER A 2 -4.80 20.11 16.39
N ILE A 3 -5.32 18.97 15.96
CA ILE A 3 -4.52 17.90 15.35
C ILE A 3 -4.26 18.29 13.90
N LYS A 4 -2.99 18.57 13.59
CA LYS A 4 -2.54 18.98 12.24
C LYS A 4 -1.74 17.87 11.57
N VAL A 5 -2.23 17.42 10.43
CA VAL A 5 -1.75 16.20 9.76
C VAL A 5 -0.95 16.54 8.50
N LEU A 6 0.18 15.86 8.33
CA LEU A 6 0.84 15.66 7.05
C LEU A 6 0.45 14.29 6.49
N ASP A 7 -0.05 14.25 5.25
CA ASP A 7 -0.32 13.00 4.51
C ASP A 7 0.75 12.77 3.44
N LEU A 8 1.63 11.79 3.65
CA LEU A 8 2.69 11.39 2.72
C LEU A 8 2.22 10.28 1.79
N PHE A 9 2.70 10.25 0.56
CA PHE A 9 2.24 9.30 -0.46
C PHE A 9 0.72 9.37 -0.65
N SER A 10 0.19 10.59 -0.64
CA SER A 10 -1.24 10.84 -0.47
C SER A 10 -2.13 10.36 -1.62
N GLY A 11 -1.53 10.03 -2.78
CA GLY A 11 -2.26 9.60 -3.96
C GLY A 11 -3.34 10.62 -4.35
N CYS A 12 -4.51 10.11 -4.75
CA CYS A 12 -5.68 10.96 -5.07
C CYS A 12 -6.39 11.54 -3.83
N GLY A 13 -5.85 11.36 -2.62
CA GLY A 13 -6.40 11.93 -1.39
C GLY A 13 -7.41 11.04 -0.65
N GLY A 14 -7.38 9.72 -0.86
CA GLY A 14 -8.31 8.81 -0.16
C GLY A 14 -8.11 8.81 1.35
N LEU A 15 -6.86 8.73 1.83
CA LEU A 15 -6.54 8.84 3.24
C LEU A 15 -6.81 10.25 3.77
N THR A 16 -6.41 11.28 3.02
CA THR A 16 -6.72 12.69 3.30
C THR A 16 -8.22 12.89 3.55
N GLN A 17 -9.10 12.36 2.67
CA GLN A 17 -10.56 12.47 2.82
C GLN A 17 -11.05 11.80 4.10
N GLY A 18 -10.56 10.60 4.41
CA GLY A 18 -10.95 9.89 5.64
C GLY A 18 -10.54 10.63 6.91
N LEU A 19 -9.35 11.25 6.92
CA LEU A 19 -8.86 12.05 8.03
C LEU A 19 -9.72 13.32 8.23
N ILE A 20 -10.07 14.03 7.14
CA ILE A 20 -10.95 15.21 7.19
C ILE A 20 -12.35 14.82 7.70
N GLN A 21 -12.92 13.71 7.24
CA GLN A 21 -14.20 13.19 7.72
C GLN A 21 -14.16 12.81 9.21
N SER A 22 -12.97 12.54 9.75
CA SER A 22 -12.74 12.30 11.17
C SER A 22 -12.43 13.59 11.96
N ASN A 23 -12.71 14.76 11.39
CA ASN A 23 -12.47 16.10 11.97
C ASN A 23 -10.98 16.37 12.27
N LEU A 24 -10.07 15.79 11.49
CA LEU A 24 -8.63 16.08 11.56
C LEU A 24 -8.27 17.14 10.50
N ASP A 25 -7.36 18.04 10.86
CA ASP A 25 -6.90 19.11 9.97
C ASP A 25 -5.72 18.64 9.14
N VAL A 26 -5.96 18.17 7.91
CA VAL A 26 -4.90 17.78 6.98
C VAL A 26 -4.32 19.04 6.32
N VAL A 27 -3.28 19.58 6.95
CA VAL A 27 -2.67 20.86 6.54
C VAL A 27 -1.65 20.73 5.40
N LEU A 28 -1.12 19.53 5.17
CA LEU A 28 -0.06 19.28 4.17
C LEU A 28 -0.19 17.90 3.58
N SER A 29 0.06 17.77 2.27
CA SER A 29 0.20 16.49 1.58
C SER A 29 1.40 16.48 0.63
N ASN A 30 1.94 15.28 0.35
CA ASN A 30 2.96 15.07 -0.67
C ASN A 30 2.61 13.89 -1.56
N GLU A 31 2.76 14.07 -2.87
CA GLU A 31 2.58 13.05 -3.89
C GLU A 31 3.55 13.31 -5.05
N TYR A 32 4.13 12.24 -5.62
CA TYR A 32 5.08 12.37 -6.75
C TYR A 32 4.39 12.34 -8.11
N TRP A 33 3.28 11.60 -8.22
CA TRP A 33 2.55 11.41 -9.47
C TRP A 33 1.56 12.54 -9.71
N LYS A 34 1.87 13.36 -10.71
CA LYS A 34 1.12 14.59 -10.99
C LYS A 34 -0.41 14.40 -11.12
N PRO A 35 -0.95 13.38 -11.84
CA PRO A 35 -2.41 13.21 -11.95
C PRO A 35 -3.08 12.94 -10.59
N ALA A 36 -2.45 12.14 -9.74
CA ALA A 36 -2.96 11.87 -8.39
C ALA A 36 -2.89 13.12 -7.50
N HIS A 37 -1.75 13.84 -7.54
CA HIS A 37 -1.58 15.11 -6.86
C HIS A 37 -2.66 16.13 -7.28
N ASP A 38 -2.90 16.28 -8.58
CA ASP A 38 -3.88 17.27 -9.08
C ASP A 38 -5.31 16.89 -8.63
N THR A 39 -5.64 15.59 -8.63
CA THR A 39 -6.93 15.11 -8.10
C THR A 39 -7.08 15.43 -6.62
N ASN A 40 -6.05 15.14 -5.81
CA ASN A 40 -6.06 15.45 -4.39
C ASN A 40 -6.22 16.96 -4.15
N LYS A 41 -5.44 17.78 -4.87
CA LYS A 41 -5.48 19.24 -4.78
C LYS A 41 -6.85 19.83 -5.12
N ASN A 42 -7.50 19.30 -6.17
CA ASN A 42 -8.82 19.78 -6.59
C ASN A 42 -9.94 19.43 -5.59
N ASN A 43 -9.78 18.33 -4.85
CA ASN A 43 -10.77 17.89 -3.88
C ASN A 43 -10.54 18.45 -2.47
N HIS A 44 -9.32 18.88 -2.13
CA HIS A 44 -8.94 19.28 -0.77
C HIS A 44 -8.24 20.65 -0.77
N ASN A 45 -8.95 21.70 -1.15
CA ASN A 45 -8.43 23.06 -1.36
C ASN A 45 -7.81 23.71 -0.10
N ASN A 46 -8.18 23.26 1.09
CA ASN A 46 -7.63 23.77 2.36
C ASN A 46 -6.30 23.10 2.75
N THR A 47 -5.87 22.06 2.04
CA THR A 47 -4.59 21.39 2.25
C THR A 47 -3.51 22.03 1.39
N HIS A 48 -2.31 22.23 1.92
CA HIS A 48 -1.15 22.58 1.10
C HIS A 48 -0.62 21.32 0.42
N HIS A 49 -0.41 21.35 -0.88
CA HIS A 49 0.05 20.21 -1.67
C HIS A 49 1.48 20.43 -2.17
N ILE A 50 2.35 19.45 -1.97
CA ILE A 50 3.71 19.41 -2.52
C ILE A 50 3.76 18.29 -3.55
N LEU A 51 3.92 18.66 -4.83
CA LEU A 51 4.26 17.72 -5.90
C LEU A 51 5.77 17.47 -5.88
N GLY A 52 6.18 16.23 -5.81
CA GLY A 52 7.59 15.84 -5.90
C GLY A 52 7.89 14.49 -5.29
N ASP A 53 8.98 13.90 -5.77
CA ASP A 53 9.49 12.62 -5.26
C ASP A 53 10.09 12.82 -3.88
N ILE A 54 9.62 12.04 -2.90
CA ILE A 54 10.10 12.09 -1.52
C ILE A 54 11.57 11.64 -1.38
N THR A 55 12.14 10.96 -2.38
CA THR A 55 13.56 10.59 -2.39
C THR A 55 14.48 11.78 -2.70
N ASP A 56 13.95 12.85 -3.31
CA ASP A 56 14.66 14.10 -3.57
C ASP A 56 14.81 14.90 -2.26
N ASP A 57 16.06 15.23 -1.91
CA ASP A 57 16.39 15.96 -0.69
C ASP A 57 15.78 17.37 -0.67
N ASN A 58 15.65 18.04 -1.82
CA ASN A 58 14.98 19.34 -1.90
C ASN A 58 13.49 19.23 -1.57
N VAL A 59 12.84 18.15 -2.00
CA VAL A 59 11.43 17.87 -1.66
C VAL A 59 11.28 17.58 -0.18
N LYS A 60 12.16 16.74 0.40
CA LYS A 60 12.19 16.46 1.85
C LYS A 60 12.34 17.74 2.66
N GLU A 61 13.28 18.61 2.28
CA GLU A 61 13.49 19.88 2.99
C GLU A 61 12.28 20.80 2.93
N LYS A 62 11.62 20.91 1.76
CA LYS A 62 10.36 21.66 1.62
C LYS A 62 9.28 21.12 2.54
N ILE A 63 9.09 19.79 2.59
CA ILE A 63 8.13 19.14 3.46
C ILE A 63 8.46 19.47 4.92
N ILE A 64 9.69 19.25 5.37
CA ILE A 64 10.11 19.48 6.76
C ILE A 64 9.93 20.96 7.17
N LYS A 65 10.35 21.89 6.32
CA LYS A 65 10.19 23.33 6.56
C LYS A 65 8.71 23.71 6.70
N LYS A 66 7.87 23.16 5.83
CA LYS A 66 6.42 23.42 5.86
C LYS A 66 5.77 22.80 7.10
N CYS A 67 6.15 21.59 7.48
CA CYS A 67 5.66 20.94 8.71
C CYS A 67 5.94 21.78 9.96
N LYS A 68 7.17 22.29 10.08
CA LYS A 68 7.56 23.16 11.21
C LYS A 68 6.72 24.45 11.24
N LYS A 69 6.54 25.11 10.07
CA LYS A 69 5.74 26.32 9.95
C LYS A 69 4.27 26.09 10.33
N LEU A 70 3.70 24.97 9.88
CA LEU A 70 2.29 24.62 10.12
C LEU A 70 2.06 23.96 11.49
N LYS A 71 3.13 23.62 12.22
CA LYS A 71 3.09 22.90 13.51
C LYS A 71 2.40 21.54 13.37
N VAL A 72 2.81 20.76 12.35
CA VAL A 72 2.34 19.39 12.14
C VAL A 72 2.68 18.54 13.35
N ASN A 73 1.71 17.83 13.90
CA ASN A 73 1.88 16.94 15.04
C ASN A 73 1.47 15.48 14.77
N VAL A 74 0.89 15.21 13.60
CA VAL A 74 0.60 13.85 13.13
C VAL A 74 1.13 13.69 11.70
N ILE A 75 1.79 12.55 11.43
CA ILE A 75 2.19 12.16 10.07
C ILE A 75 1.49 10.87 9.69
N THR A 76 0.81 10.86 8.56
CA THR A 76 0.20 9.67 7.96
C THR A 76 0.84 9.35 6.63
N GLY A 77 0.66 8.13 6.13
CA GLY A 77 1.07 7.80 4.78
C GLY A 77 1.05 6.31 4.48
N GLY A 78 0.96 6.00 3.19
CA GLY A 78 1.04 4.63 2.67
C GLY A 78 2.27 4.48 1.76
N PRO A 79 3.49 4.34 2.29
CA PRO A 79 4.67 4.16 1.45
C PRO A 79 4.50 2.94 0.55
N PRO A 80 4.67 3.08 -0.79
CA PRO A 80 4.38 2.02 -1.72
C PRO A 80 5.28 0.80 -1.51
N CYS A 81 4.66 -0.36 -1.51
CA CYS A 81 5.31 -1.67 -1.43
C CYS A 81 5.40 -2.34 -2.81
N GLN A 82 5.70 -1.58 -3.88
CA GLN A 82 5.66 -2.10 -5.26
C GLN A 82 6.64 -3.24 -5.51
N ALA A 83 7.79 -3.26 -4.84
CA ALA A 83 8.74 -4.37 -4.87
C ALA A 83 8.15 -5.69 -4.28
N TYR A 84 7.05 -5.62 -3.55
CA TYR A 84 6.59 -6.63 -2.63
C TYR A 84 5.14 -7.07 -2.82
N SER A 85 4.40 -6.44 -3.74
CA SER A 85 3.05 -6.89 -4.04
C SER A 85 3.08 -8.26 -4.73
N ASN A 86 2.00 -9.04 -4.61
CA ASN A 86 1.87 -10.32 -5.32
C ASN A 86 1.96 -10.17 -6.86
N ALA A 87 1.85 -8.95 -7.37
CA ALA A 87 2.06 -8.59 -8.78
C ALA A 87 3.52 -8.18 -9.08
N GLY A 88 4.36 -7.92 -8.07
CA GLY A 88 5.77 -7.57 -8.21
C GLY A 88 6.69 -8.80 -8.21
N LYS A 89 7.92 -8.62 -8.69
CA LYS A 89 8.93 -9.71 -8.79
C LYS A 89 9.52 -10.14 -7.45
N LYS A 90 9.06 -9.61 -6.30
CA LYS A 90 9.60 -9.86 -4.94
C LYS A 90 11.14 -9.79 -4.90
N ASP A 91 11.70 -8.77 -5.53
CA ASP A 91 13.14 -8.59 -5.59
C ASP A 91 13.63 -7.94 -4.29
N GLN A 92 14.32 -8.71 -3.46
CA GLN A 92 14.90 -8.25 -2.18
C GLN A 92 15.97 -7.16 -2.35
N PHE A 93 16.40 -6.89 -3.57
CA PHE A 93 17.36 -5.84 -3.94
C PHE A 93 16.67 -4.60 -4.54
N ASP A 94 15.36 -4.59 -4.65
CA ASP A 94 14.62 -3.46 -5.22
C ASP A 94 14.52 -2.31 -4.21
N ASN A 95 15.25 -1.24 -4.49
CA ASN A 95 15.29 -0.04 -3.64
C ASN A 95 13.92 0.66 -3.50
N ARG A 96 12.96 0.40 -4.40
CA ARG A 96 11.60 0.95 -4.30
C ARG A 96 10.84 0.45 -3.07
N GLY A 97 11.28 -0.66 -2.47
CA GLY A 97 10.76 -1.13 -1.19
C GLY A 97 11.27 -0.36 0.03
N LEU A 98 12.16 0.60 -0.15
CA LEU A 98 12.79 1.33 0.95
C LEU A 98 12.16 2.71 1.22
N LEU A 99 11.08 3.09 0.51
CA LEU A 99 10.43 4.40 0.69
C LEU A 99 9.88 4.64 2.10
N TYR A 100 9.67 3.58 2.90
CA TYR A 100 9.40 3.74 4.33
C TYR A 100 10.57 4.43 5.07
N LYS A 101 11.83 4.33 4.59
CA LYS A 101 12.98 5.03 5.18
C LYS A 101 12.87 6.54 5.00
N ASP A 102 12.38 7.00 3.85
CA ASP A 102 12.15 8.43 3.61
C ASP A 102 11.02 8.96 4.50
N TYR A 103 9.97 8.14 4.73
CA TYR A 103 8.94 8.44 5.71
C TYR A 103 9.56 8.62 7.11
N ILE A 104 10.36 7.64 7.57
CA ILE A 104 11.01 7.69 8.90
C ILE A 104 12.01 8.84 8.99
N TYR A 105 12.72 9.18 7.90
CA TYR A 105 13.59 10.35 7.87
C TYR A 105 12.82 11.65 8.17
N ILE A 106 11.64 11.83 7.57
CA ILE A 106 10.78 12.98 7.84
C ILE A 106 10.28 12.96 9.30
N VAL A 107 9.87 11.80 9.81
CA VAL A 107 9.49 11.64 11.23
C VAL A 107 10.61 12.07 12.15
N LYS A 108 11.85 11.63 11.90
CA LYS A 108 13.05 12.01 12.67
C LYS A 108 13.27 13.53 12.71
N LYS A 109 12.98 14.24 11.62
CA LYS A 109 13.21 15.70 11.49
C LYS A 109 12.04 16.53 12.03
N VAL A 110 10.81 16.05 11.87
CA VAL A 110 9.58 16.75 12.32
C VAL A 110 9.25 16.43 13.77
N LYS A 111 9.51 15.21 14.24
CA LYS A 111 9.23 14.70 15.58
C LYS A 111 7.75 14.83 15.98
N PRO A 112 6.81 14.28 15.16
CA PRO A 112 5.38 14.37 15.45
C PRO A 112 5.02 13.65 16.75
N GLU A 113 3.81 13.85 17.25
CA GLU A 113 3.29 13.11 18.42
C GLU A 113 2.86 11.71 18.02
N LEU A 114 2.32 11.56 16.81
CA LEU A 114 1.74 10.32 16.28
C LEU A 114 2.11 10.11 14.81
N CYS A 115 2.35 8.86 14.45
CA CYS A 115 2.51 8.42 13.06
C CYS A 115 1.55 7.28 12.76
N ILE A 116 0.95 7.29 11.57
CA ILE A 116 0.09 6.20 11.06
C ILE A 116 0.62 5.78 9.70
N ILE A 117 0.96 4.50 9.55
CA ILE A 117 1.45 3.94 8.27
C ILE A 117 0.48 2.86 7.81
N GLU A 118 -0.05 3.03 6.60
CA GLU A 118 -0.84 2.00 5.93
C GLU A 118 0.03 1.18 4.98
N ASN A 119 -0.18 -0.13 4.96
CA ASN A 119 0.47 -0.96 3.96
C ASN A 119 -0.34 -2.21 3.64
N VAL A 120 0.05 -2.90 2.55
CA VAL A 120 -0.54 -4.19 2.19
C VAL A 120 -0.10 -5.29 3.16
N LYS A 121 -0.96 -6.31 3.38
CA LYS A 121 -0.69 -7.43 4.29
C LYS A 121 0.63 -8.16 3.96
N GLY A 122 1.06 -8.12 2.70
CA GLY A 122 2.32 -8.71 2.26
C GLY A 122 3.55 -8.20 3.01
N ILE A 123 3.52 -6.97 3.57
CA ILE A 123 4.66 -6.40 4.33
C ILE A 123 5.08 -7.26 5.52
N LEU A 124 4.17 -8.06 6.09
CA LEU A 124 4.43 -8.93 7.23
C LEU A 124 5.38 -10.09 6.92
N SER A 125 5.55 -10.43 5.65
CA SER A 125 6.37 -11.56 5.21
C SER A 125 7.55 -11.16 4.31
N ILE A 126 7.78 -9.87 4.15
CA ILE A 126 8.84 -9.35 3.29
C ILE A 126 10.17 -9.39 4.01
N LEU A 127 11.16 -9.93 3.31
CA LEU A 127 12.53 -9.98 3.74
C LEU A 127 13.37 -8.96 2.99
N HIS A 128 14.25 -8.27 3.71
CA HIS A 128 15.28 -7.39 3.19
C HIS A 128 16.61 -7.68 3.86
N LEU A 129 17.69 -7.37 3.16
CA LEU A 129 19.04 -7.46 3.72
C LEU A 129 19.14 -6.63 5.01
N LYS A 130 19.81 -7.16 6.02
CA LYS A 130 20.16 -6.43 7.25
C LYS A 130 20.96 -5.16 6.92
N ASN A 131 20.84 -4.14 7.76
CA ASN A 131 21.55 -2.88 7.53
C ASN A 131 23.06 -2.97 7.81
N ASN A 132 23.48 -3.86 8.71
CA ASN A 132 24.85 -3.95 9.23
C ASN A 132 25.53 -5.21 8.69
N LEU A 133 25.71 -5.30 7.37
CA LEU A 133 26.48 -6.36 6.74
C LEU A 133 27.96 -6.03 6.79
N ASN A 134 28.80 -7.03 7.10
CA ASN A 134 30.24 -6.90 7.03
C ASN A 134 30.73 -6.96 5.56
N SER A 135 32.02 -6.70 5.35
CA SER A 135 32.62 -6.64 4.00
C SER A 135 32.49 -7.94 3.22
N GLN A 136 32.58 -9.11 3.90
CA GLN A 136 32.43 -10.40 3.25
C GLN A 136 30.96 -10.66 2.86
N GLU A 137 30.02 -10.32 3.73
CA GLU A 137 28.58 -10.44 3.46
C GLU A 137 28.15 -9.53 2.30
N LEU A 138 28.67 -8.31 2.21
CA LEU A 138 28.44 -7.41 1.08
C LEU A 138 28.96 -8.01 -0.22
N LYS A 139 30.17 -8.60 -0.19
CA LYS A 139 30.74 -9.30 -1.34
C LYS A 139 29.85 -10.49 -1.76
N ASP A 140 29.39 -11.32 -0.82
CA ASP A 140 28.49 -12.44 -1.12
C ASP A 140 27.19 -11.95 -1.78
N VAL A 141 26.66 -10.80 -1.38
CA VAL A 141 25.48 -10.17 -1.99
C VAL A 141 25.77 -9.73 -3.43
N ASP A 142 26.91 -9.11 -3.69
CA ASP A 142 27.25 -8.62 -5.03
C ASP A 142 27.56 -9.78 -5.99
N ASP A 143 28.29 -10.80 -5.52
CA ASP A 143 28.52 -12.06 -6.27
C ASP A 143 27.20 -12.73 -6.65
N TYR A 144 26.23 -12.75 -5.72
CA TYR A 144 24.89 -13.30 -5.99
C TYR A 144 24.10 -12.50 -7.03
N LYS A 145 24.16 -11.16 -6.96
CA LYS A 145 23.51 -10.30 -7.97
C LYS A 145 24.10 -10.51 -9.36
N GLU A 146 25.43 -10.61 -9.45
CA GLU A 146 26.13 -10.87 -10.70
C GLU A 146 25.76 -12.26 -11.27
N LEU A 147 25.70 -13.28 -10.41
CA LEU A 147 25.27 -14.62 -10.78
C LEU A 147 23.83 -14.63 -11.33
N LEU A 148 22.92 -13.91 -10.68
CA LEU A 148 21.54 -13.76 -11.16
C LEU A 148 21.47 -13.05 -12.52
N LYS A 149 22.34 -12.06 -12.77
CA LYS A 149 22.41 -11.35 -14.05
C LYS A 149 22.90 -12.31 -15.15
N LYS A 150 24.02 -12.99 -14.92
CA LYS A 150 24.58 -13.98 -15.86
C LYS A 150 23.60 -15.10 -16.20
N ASN A 151 22.80 -15.55 -15.22
CA ASN A 151 21.79 -16.59 -15.44
C ASN A 151 20.63 -16.13 -16.36
N LYS A 152 20.35 -14.85 -16.45
CA LYS A 152 19.32 -14.32 -17.39
C LYS A 152 19.79 -14.35 -18.83
N GLU A 153 21.08 -14.35 -19.06
CA GLU A 153 21.73 -14.30 -20.38
C GLU A 153 22.04 -15.70 -20.96
N ILE A 154 21.85 -16.77 -20.14
CA ILE A 154 22.10 -18.15 -20.57
C ILE A 154 21.02 -18.60 -21.55
N ASP A 155 21.46 -19.23 -22.66
CA ASP A 155 20.54 -19.90 -23.59
C ASP A 155 19.84 -21.06 -22.87
N LYS A 156 18.53 -20.93 -22.74
CA LYS A 156 17.66 -21.92 -22.07
C LYS A 156 17.66 -23.30 -22.75
N LYS A 157 18.18 -23.40 -23.95
CA LYS A 157 18.33 -24.66 -24.66
C LYS A 157 19.45 -25.55 -24.10
N ASN A 158 20.46 -24.95 -23.45
CA ASN A 158 21.54 -25.74 -22.80
C ASN A 158 21.11 -26.18 -21.39
N LYS A 159 20.47 -27.33 -21.30
CA LYS A 159 19.88 -27.88 -20.06
C LYS A 159 20.93 -28.17 -18.97
N GLU A 160 22.14 -28.60 -19.33
CA GLU A 160 23.20 -28.92 -18.36
C GLU A 160 23.73 -27.65 -17.68
N LEU A 161 24.04 -26.62 -18.47
CA LEU A 161 24.51 -25.33 -17.97
C LEU A 161 23.45 -24.66 -17.10
N VAL A 162 22.18 -24.76 -17.50
CA VAL A 162 21.04 -24.23 -16.70
C VAL A 162 20.94 -24.97 -15.37
N ALA A 163 21.12 -26.29 -15.34
CA ALA A 163 21.05 -27.08 -14.11
C ALA A 163 22.22 -26.80 -13.15
N GLU A 164 23.43 -26.61 -13.68
CA GLU A 164 24.62 -26.24 -12.91
C GLU A 164 24.47 -24.90 -12.28
N LYS A 165 24.09 -23.87 -13.06
CA LYS A 165 23.87 -22.52 -12.57
C LYS A 165 22.74 -22.44 -11.54
N LYS A 166 21.71 -23.24 -11.69
CA LYS A 166 20.63 -23.35 -10.70
C LYS A 166 21.13 -23.89 -9.35
N LYS A 167 22.07 -24.84 -9.35
CA LYS A 167 22.70 -25.34 -8.10
C LYS A 167 23.51 -24.23 -7.43
N GLU A 168 24.34 -23.51 -8.21
CA GLU A 168 25.16 -22.40 -7.73
C GLU A 168 24.27 -21.28 -7.14
N ILE A 169 23.23 -20.86 -7.86
CA ILE A 169 22.25 -19.88 -7.38
C ILE A 169 21.61 -20.33 -6.08
N ASN A 170 21.22 -21.59 -5.93
CA ASN A 170 20.61 -22.10 -4.71
C ASN A 170 21.56 -22.08 -3.52
N LEU A 171 22.87 -22.33 -3.77
CA LEU A 171 23.89 -22.24 -2.71
C LEU A 171 24.04 -20.80 -2.20
N TYR A 172 24.22 -19.84 -3.12
CA TYR A 172 24.29 -18.43 -2.75
C TYR A 172 23.00 -17.94 -2.09
N LYS A 173 21.85 -18.35 -2.63
CA LYS A 173 20.55 -18.01 -2.05
C LYS A 173 20.46 -18.40 -0.57
N LYS A 174 20.91 -19.62 -0.20
CA LYS A 174 20.93 -20.05 1.20
C LYS A 174 21.81 -19.18 2.10
N LYS A 175 22.93 -18.63 1.56
CA LYS A 175 23.77 -17.69 2.30
C LYS A 175 23.03 -16.35 2.47
N ILE A 176 22.47 -15.81 1.38
CA ILE A 176 21.77 -14.52 1.38
C ILE A 176 20.52 -14.54 2.23
N ASP A 177 19.78 -15.68 2.25
CA ASP A 177 18.57 -15.81 3.08
C ASP A 177 18.89 -15.63 4.59
N LYS A 178 20.09 -15.97 5.06
CA LYS A 178 20.54 -15.72 6.44
C LYS A 178 20.87 -14.25 6.73
N LEU A 179 21.14 -13.48 5.68
CA LEU A 179 21.45 -12.05 5.78
C LEU A 179 20.18 -11.17 5.74
N ASN A 180 19.03 -11.79 5.52
CA ASN A 180 17.75 -11.09 5.49
C ASN A 180 17.14 -10.98 6.89
N GLU A 181 16.32 -9.95 7.06
CA GLU A 181 15.42 -9.76 8.18
C GLU A 181 14.06 -9.26 7.68
N LEU A 182 13.02 -9.40 8.48
CA LEU A 182 11.69 -8.91 8.12
C LEU A 182 11.69 -7.37 8.08
N VAL A 183 11.07 -6.81 7.06
CA VAL A 183 10.91 -5.36 6.92
C VAL A 183 10.13 -4.77 8.10
N ILE A 184 9.15 -5.51 8.61
CA ILE A 184 8.39 -5.10 9.78
C ILE A 184 9.27 -4.93 11.02
N ASP A 185 10.24 -5.82 11.24
CA ASP A 185 11.16 -5.74 12.38
C ASP A 185 12.08 -4.51 12.27
N LYS A 186 12.48 -4.17 11.04
CA LYS A 186 13.22 -2.92 10.76
C LYS A 186 12.41 -1.70 11.12
N ILE A 187 11.17 -1.63 10.64
CA ILE A 187 10.28 -0.50 10.92
C ILE A 187 10.08 -0.35 12.43
N ILE A 188 9.81 -1.45 13.14
CA ILE A 188 9.62 -1.42 14.60
C ILE A 188 10.88 -0.91 15.29
N ARG A 189 12.05 -1.43 14.93
CA ARG A 189 13.33 -1.02 15.50
C ARG A 189 13.60 0.47 15.26
N GLU A 190 13.46 0.95 14.02
CA GLU A 190 13.73 2.35 13.69
C GLU A 190 12.82 3.33 14.43
N PHE A 191 11.54 3.00 14.62
CA PHE A 191 10.64 3.81 15.46
C PHE A 191 10.99 3.74 16.94
N THR A 192 11.38 2.56 17.43
CA THR A 192 11.82 2.38 18.83
C THR A 192 13.08 3.20 19.12
N ASP A 193 14.04 3.22 18.19
CA ASP A 193 15.27 4.02 18.28
C ASP A 193 14.97 5.53 18.27
N LEU A 194 13.88 5.94 17.65
CA LEU A 194 13.38 7.31 17.68
C LEU A 194 12.53 7.62 18.94
N ASN A 195 12.46 6.68 19.87
CA ASN A 195 11.72 6.81 21.14
C ASN A 195 10.19 6.86 21.00
N TYR A 196 9.65 6.13 20.00
CA TYR A 196 8.21 5.89 19.85
C TYR A 196 7.84 4.49 20.35
N ASN A 197 6.64 4.35 20.94
CA ASN A 197 5.96 3.08 21.03
C ASN A 197 5.30 2.81 19.66
N ILE A 198 5.49 1.61 19.12
CA ILE A 198 4.89 1.23 17.83
C ILE A 198 4.20 -0.13 17.98
N THR A 199 3.03 -0.22 17.35
CA THR A 199 2.29 -1.48 17.22
C THR A 199 1.58 -1.51 15.87
N TYR A 200 1.10 -2.68 15.47
CA TYR A 200 0.37 -2.83 14.22
C TYR A 200 -0.78 -3.84 14.34
N LYS A 201 -1.76 -3.70 13.47
CA LYS A 201 -2.87 -4.64 13.31
C LYS A 201 -3.27 -4.76 11.85
N VAL A 202 -3.68 -5.96 11.44
CA VAL A 202 -4.36 -6.14 10.15
C VAL A 202 -5.82 -5.78 10.33
N LEU A 203 -6.31 -4.81 9.59
CA LEU A 203 -7.69 -4.37 9.60
C LEU A 203 -8.35 -4.66 8.26
N ASN A 204 -9.60 -5.10 8.29
CA ASN A 204 -10.41 -5.28 7.08
C ASN A 204 -11.44 -4.15 7.01
N SER A 205 -11.45 -3.39 5.93
CA SER A 205 -12.36 -2.24 5.76
C SER A 205 -13.84 -2.61 5.92
N ALA A 206 -14.22 -3.85 5.55
CA ALA A 206 -15.60 -4.31 5.70
C ALA A 206 -16.07 -4.34 7.15
N ASP A 207 -15.15 -4.59 8.10
CA ASP A 207 -15.43 -4.62 9.55
C ASP A 207 -15.75 -3.22 10.12
N TYR A 208 -15.51 -2.18 9.33
CA TYR A 208 -15.77 -0.78 9.66
C TYR A 208 -16.83 -0.14 8.77
N GLY A 209 -17.61 -0.96 8.05
CA GLY A 209 -18.78 -0.51 7.27
C GLY A 209 -18.45 -0.04 5.85
N VAL A 210 -17.26 -0.32 5.33
CA VAL A 210 -16.94 -0.11 3.92
C VAL A 210 -17.47 -1.29 3.10
N PRO A 211 -18.16 -1.08 1.96
CA PRO A 211 -18.71 -2.16 1.14
C PRO A 211 -17.63 -2.87 0.29
N GLN A 212 -16.46 -3.06 0.89
CA GLN A 212 -15.28 -3.68 0.24
C GLN A 212 -14.47 -4.48 1.24
N ARG A 213 -14.10 -5.70 0.90
CA ARG A 213 -13.13 -6.51 1.63
C ARG A 213 -11.72 -6.05 1.23
N ARG A 214 -11.10 -5.27 2.11
CA ARG A 214 -9.75 -4.73 1.91
C ARG A 214 -8.94 -4.86 3.20
N GLU A 215 -8.08 -5.85 3.25
CA GLU A 215 -7.16 -6.03 4.37
C GLU A 215 -5.92 -5.14 4.21
N ARG A 216 -5.60 -4.40 5.27
CA ARG A 216 -4.40 -3.57 5.34
C ARG A 216 -3.74 -3.68 6.71
N VAL A 217 -2.43 -3.61 6.70
CA VAL A 217 -1.65 -3.47 7.94
C VAL A 217 -1.60 -1.99 8.27
N ILE A 218 -2.07 -1.65 9.45
CA ILE A 218 -1.98 -0.30 10.00
C ILE A 218 -0.98 -0.32 11.13
N PHE A 219 0.11 0.43 11.00
CA PHE A 219 1.04 0.71 12.08
C PHE A 219 0.64 2.01 12.73
N ILE A 220 0.68 2.04 14.04
CA ILE A 220 0.53 3.26 14.83
C ILE A 220 1.79 3.39 15.68
N ALA A 221 2.52 4.49 15.50
CA ALA A 221 3.66 4.84 16.33
C ALA A 221 3.37 6.17 17.04
N ALA A 222 3.45 6.17 18.36
CA ALA A 222 3.18 7.32 19.21
C ALA A 222 4.32 7.58 20.18
N LYS A 223 4.53 8.84 20.58
CA LYS A 223 5.44 9.13 21.70
C LYS A 223 5.05 8.34 22.94
N LYS A 224 6.02 7.98 23.76
CA LYS A 224 5.85 7.07 24.90
C LYS A 224 4.81 7.51 25.94
N CYS A 225 4.42 8.77 25.93
CA CYS A 225 3.36 9.30 26.81
C CYS A 225 1.94 8.91 26.38
N TYR A 226 1.76 8.34 25.18
CA TYR A 226 0.45 7.97 24.64
C TYR A 226 0.25 6.46 24.64
N ASN A 227 -0.94 6.03 25.04
CA ASN A 227 -1.40 4.66 24.85
C ASN A 227 -1.98 4.50 23.44
N ILE A 228 -1.58 3.42 22.76
CA ILE A 228 -2.06 3.11 21.44
C ILE A 228 -3.22 2.12 21.54
N THR A 229 -4.36 2.48 20.94
CA THR A 229 -5.52 1.59 20.81
C THR A 229 -5.97 1.55 19.35
N PHE A 230 -6.40 0.37 18.89
CA PHE A 230 -7.04 0.24 17.58
C PHE A 230 -8.56 0.33 17.74
N PRO A 231 -9.27 0.89 16.72
CA PRO A 231 -10.71 0.94 16.77
C PRO A 231 -11.32 -0.46 16.81
N VAL A 232 -12.40 -0.61 17.56
CA VAL A 232 -13.17 -1.86 17.60
C VAL A 232 -14.00 -1.97 16.33
N PRO A 233 -14.11 -3.15 15.70
CA PRO A 233 -15.00 -3.38 14.57
C PRO A 233 -16.45 -2.98 14.89
N THR A 234 -17.13 -2.38 13.93
CA THR A 234 -18.55 -1.99 14.01
C THR A 234 -19.46 -2.91 13.21
N HIS A 235 -18.86 -3.73 12.35
CA HIS A 235 -19.55 -4.67 11.47
C HIS A 235 -18.84 -6.02 11.47
N ASN A 236 -19.59 -7.09 11.18
CA ASN A 236 -19.04 -8.40 10.84
C ASN A 236 -19.82 -9.02 9.66
N LYS A 237 -19.35 -10.16 9.19
CA LYS A 237 -19.92 -10.83 8.01
C LYS A 237 -21.41 -11.11 8.16
N ASP A 238 -21.84 -11.55 9.33
CA ASP A 238 -23.16 -12.13 9.55
C ASP A 238 -24.10 -11.21 10.37
N GLY A 239 -23.57 -10.12 10.93
CA GLY A 239 -24.35 -9.21 11.79
C GLY A 239 -24.63 -9.80 13.17
N THR A 240 -23.70 -10.57 13.72
CA THR A 240 -23.77 -11.21 15.04
C THR A 240 -23.05 -10.40 16.11
N ASP A 241 -23.14 -10.83 17.36
CA ASP A 241 -22.39 -10.29 18.50
C ASP A 241 -22.58 -8.78 18.73
N GLY A 242 -23.77 -8.27 18.41
CA GLY A 242 -24.10 -6.83 18.53
C GLY A 242 -23.50 -5.95 17.44
N LEU A 243 -22.82 -6.54 16.45
CA LEU A 243 -22.26 -5.84 15.31
C LEU A 243 -23.25 -5.79 14.14
N LYS A 244 -23.11 -4.75 13.29
CA LYS A 244 -23.89 -4.65 12.07
C LYS A 244 -23.36 -5.63 11.02
N LYS A 245 -24.23 -6.12 10.14
CA LYS A 245 -23.80 -6.91 8.98
C LYS A 245 -22.98 -6.06 8.01
N TRP A 246 -21.98 -6.68 7.36
CA TRP A 246 -21.19 -6.00 6.33
C TRP A 246 -22.08 -5.34 5.28
N LYS A 247 -21.71 -4.14 4.87
CA LYS A 247 -22.38 -3.44 3.77
C LYS A 247 -22.11 -4.13 2.45
N SER A 248 -23.11 -4.23 1.61
CA SER A 248 -23.02 -4.86 0.29
C SER A 248 -22.70 -3.86 -0.81
N VAL A 249 -22.27 -4.36 -1.99
CA VAL A 249 -22.13 -3.55 -3.21
C VAL A 249 -23.47 -2.89 -3.56
N LYS A 250 -24.57 -3.65 -3.50
CA LYS A 250 -25.91 -3.14 -3.79
C LYS A 250 -26.26 -1.92 -2.95
N THR A 251 -26.04 -1.97 -1.63
CA THR A 251 -26.34 -0.82 -0.76
C THR A 251 -25.47 0.42 -1.02
N ALA A 252 -24.36 0.25 -1.74
CA ALA A 252 -23.41 1.35 -1.99
C ALA A 252 -23.57 2.02 -3.35
N ILE A 253 -24.00 1.30 -4.37
CA ILE A 253 -23.99 1.78 -5.76
C ILE A 253 -25.23 1.42 -6.56
N ASP A 254 -26.29 0.82 -5.98
CA ASP A 254 -27.48 0.39 -6.73
C ASP A 254 -28.23 1.59 -7.35
N ASP A 255 -28.16 2.75 -6.70
CA ASP A 255 -28.72 4.02 -7.18
C ASP A 255 -28.02 4.54 -8.45
N LEU A 256 -26.81 4.08 -8.73
CA LEU A 256 -26.03 4.51 -9.90
C LEU A 256 -26.30 3.69 -11.17
N LYS A 257 -26.98 2.54 -11.05
CA LYS A 257 -27.12 1.58 -12.18
C LYS A 257 -27.89 2.14 -13.37
N ASP A 258 -28.87 3.01 -13.11
CA ASP A 258 -29.75 3.59 -14.12
C ASP A 258 -29.32 5.01 -14.54
N ILE A 259 -28.25 5.55 -13.94
CA ILE A 259 -27.69 6.85 -14.29
C ILE A 259 -26.95 6.72 -15.64
N PRO A 260 -27.23 7.60 -16.63
CA PRO A 260 -26.48 7.65 -17.88
C PRO A 260 -24.99 7.93 -17.68
N ASP A 261 -24.17 7.46 -18.63
CA ASP A 261 -22.75 7.76 -18.61
C ASP A 261 -22.49 9.28 -18.64
N ASP A 262 -21.70 9.76 -17.67
CA ASP A 262 -21.26 11.16 -17.58
C ASP A 262 -19.76 11.24 -17.27
N LYS A 263 -19.00 11.71 -18.27
CA LYS A 263 -17.54 11.90 -18.13
C LYS A 263 -17.15 12.97 -17.11
N LYS A 264 -18.03 13.93 -16.82
CA LYS A 264 -17.73 15.03 -15.87
C LYS A 264 -17.60 14.54 -14.44
N ILE A 265 -18.32 13.47 -14.10
CA ILE A 265 -18.30 12.86 -12.78
C ILE A 265 -17.63 11.48 -12.78
N ASN A 266 -16.92 11.13 -13.86
CA ASN A 266 -16.28 9.82 -14.07
C ASN A 266 -17.26 8.62 -14.01
N HIS A 267 -18.56 8.85 -14.22
CA HIS A 267 -19.55 7.80 -14.31
C HIS A 267 -19.64 7.31 -15.77
N VAL A 268 -18.69 6.44 -16.15
CA VAL A 268 -18.57 5.93 -17.52
C VAL A 268 -18.39 4.42 -17.49
N ARG A 269 -19.24 3.72 -18.22
CA ARG A 269 -19.13 2.27 -18.36
C ARG A 269 -17.94 1.90 -19.22
N SER A 270 -17.23 0.86 -18.82
CA SER A 270 -16.14 0.31 -19.65
C SER A 270 -16.70 -0.30 -20.93
N ILE A 271 -16.05 -0.02 -22.05
CA ILE A 271 -16.45 -0.58 -23.36
C ILE A 271 -15.86 -1.98 -23.49
N HIS A 272 -16.71 -2.96 -23.72
CA HIS A 272 -16.33 -4.34 -23.95
C HIS A 272 -16.95 -4.87 -25.26
N THR A 273 -16.35 -5.92 -25.82
CA THR A 273 -16.93 -6.63 -26.97
C THR A 273 -18.21 -7.36 -26.54
N GLN A 274 -19.16 -7.52 -27.45
CA GLN A 274 -20.41 -8.25 -27.17
C GLN A 274 -20.17 -9.67 -26.62
N ALA A 275 -19.14 -10.35 -27.13
CA ALA A 275 -18.73 -11.67 -26.64
C ALA A 275 -18.29 -11.62 -25.17
N MET A 276 -17.56 -10.58 -24.77
CA MET A 276 -17.13 -10.40 -23.37
C MET A 276 -18.32 -10.05 -22.46
N ILE A 277 -19.21 -9.17 -22.92
CA ILE A 277 -20.44 -8.82 -22.18
C ILE A 277 -21.28 -10.07 -21.90
N LYS A 278 -21.54 -10.87 -22.94
CA LYS A 278 -22.26 -12.15 -22.78
C LYS A 278 -21.57 -13.07 -21.81
N LYS A 279 -20.25 -13.24 -21.93
CA LYS A 279 -19.46 -14.07 -21.01
C LYS A 279 -19.56 -13.60 -19.56
N MET A 280 -19.53 -12.27 -19.30
CA MET A 280 -19.70 -11.72 -17.97
C MET A 280 -21.14 -11.95 -17.43
N GLN A 281 -22.16 -11.80 -18.30
CA GLN A 281 -23.55 -12.08 -17.92
C GLN A 281 -23.75 -13.55 -17.51
N ASP A 282 -23.18 -14.49 -18.27
CA ASP A 282 -23.28 -15.94 -18.04
C ASP A 282 -22.38 -16.42 -16.87
N THR A 283 -21.46 -15.58 -16.39
CA THR A 283 -20.59 -15.92 -15.26
C THR A 283 -21.38 -15.89 -13.96
N GLU A 284 -21.20 -16.92 -13.14
CA GLU A 284 -21.78 -16.97 -11.80
C GLU A 284 -21.17 -15.88 -10.89
N TYR A 285 -21.95 -15.46 -9.89
CA TYR A 285 -21.42 -14.57 -8.85
C TYR A 285 -20.21 -15.17 -8.13
N GLU A 286 -19.28 -14.30 -7.73
CA GLU A 286 -18.03 -14.65 -7.05
C GLU A 286 -17.06 -15.48 -7.91
N LYS A 287 -17.24 -15.47 -9.23
CA LYS A 287 -16.31 -16.07 -10.19
C LYS A 287 -15.77 -15.02 -11.17
N SER A 288 -14.61 -15.31 -11.77
CA SER A 288 -14.05 -14.49 -12.85
C SER A 288 -14.53 -15.01 -14.21
N ALA A 289 -14.96 -14.12 -15.09
CA ALA A 289 -15.25 -14.44 -16.48
C ALA A 289 -14.01 -14.90 -17.27
N GLN A 290 -12.82 -14.68 -16.73
CA GLN A 290 -11.54 -15.18 -17.27
C GLN A 290 -10.81 -16.01 -16.22
N PRO A 291 -10.93 -17.35 -16.18
CA PRO A 291 -10.41 -18.21 -15.12
C PRO A 291 -8.89 -18.10 -14.87
N LYS A 292 -8.10 -17.67 -15.88
CA LYS A 292 -6.67 -17.39 -15.73
C LYS A 292 -6.37 -16.20 -14.80
N TYR A 293 -7.34 -15.32 -14.59
CA TYR A 293 -7.23 -14.10 -13.79
C TYR A 293 -8.24 -14.15 -12.65
N LYS A 294 -7.83 -14.61 -11.47
CA LYS A 294 -8.73 -14.80 -10.32
C LYS A 294 -9.51 -13.56 -9.90
N GLU A 295 -9.00 -12.37 -10.19
CA GLU A 295 -9.57 -11.10 -9.71
C GLU A 295 -9.98 -10.13 -10.84
N ALA A 296 -9.49 -10.34 -12.07
CA ALA A 296 -9.94 -9.55 -13.23
C ALA A 296 -11.27 -10.11 -13.76
N TYR A 297 -12.16 -9.21 -14.19
CA TYR A 297 -13.50 -9.55 -14.67
C TYR A 297 -14.30 -10.39 -13.65
N PHE A 298 -14.10 -10.10 -12.38
CA PHE A 298 -14.75 -10.79 -11.29
C PHE A 298 -16.18 -10.27 -11.10
N LYS A 299 -17.18 -11.14 -11.14
CA LYS A 299 -18.58 -10.78 -10.91
C LYS A 299 -18.87 -10.75 -9.43
N CYS A 300 -18.97 -9.55 -8.88
CA CYS A 300 -19.30 -9.34 -7.46
C CYS A 300 -20.73 -9.81 -7.17
N HIS A 301 -20.93 -10.40 -5.98
CA HIS A 301 -22.28 -10.69 -5.48
C HIS A 301 -22.92 -9.38 -4.97
N PRO A 302 -24.12 -8.99 -5.44
CA PRO A 302 -24.74 -7.72 -5.07
C PRO A 302 -24.94 -7.54 -3.55
N ASP A 303 -25.26 -8.62 -2.85
CA ASP A 303 -25.55 -8.60 -1.40
C ASP A 303 -24.32 -8.85 -0.52
N LYS A 304 -23.09 -8.79 -1.10
CA LYS A 304 -21.82 -8.92 -0.37
C LYS A 304 -20.93 -7.71 -0.65
N PRO A 305 -19.94 -7.41 0.22
CA PRO A 305 -18.93 -6.41 -0.09
C PRO A 305 -18.07 -6.85 -1.27
N SER A 306 -17.60 -5.91 -2.08
CA SER A 306 -16.70 -6.16 -3.21
C SER A 306 -15.35 -6.74 -2.75
N LEU A 307 -14.58 -7.30 -3.70
CA LEU A 307 -13.16 -7.50 -3.53
C LEU A 307 -12.42 -6.13 -3.54
N THR A 308 -11.14 -6.15 -3.15
CA THR A 308 -10.30 -4.96 -3.27
C THR A 308 -10.25 -4.46 -4.71
N VAL A 309 -10.74 -3.25 -4.96
CA VAL A 309 -10.61 -2.57 -6.25
C VAL A 309 -9.15 -2.15 -6.43
N LYS A 310 -8.56 -2.49 -7.57
CA LYS A 310 -7.16 -2.22 -7.91
C LYS A 310 -7.07 -1.22 -9.06
N GLU A 311 -5.93 -0.53 -9.14
CA GLU A 311 -5.68 0.55 -10.10
C GLU A 311 -5.87 0.16 -11.58
N ASN A 312 -5.48 -1.06 -11.97
CA ASN A 312 -5.47 -1.51 -13.37
C ASN A 312 -6.56 -2.54 -13.70
N HIS A 313 -7.59 -2.62 -12.91
CA HIS A 313 -8.71 -3.52 -13.24
C HIS A 313 -9.81 -2.75 -13.96
N GLY A 314 -9.83 -2.92 -15.28
CA GLY A 314 -11.04 -2.65 -16.04
C GLY A 314 -12.19 -3.40 -15.37
N ALA A 315 -13.11 -2.63 -14.81
CA ALA A 315 -14.42 -3.01 -14.28
C ALA A 315 -14.49 -4.24 -13.37
N VAL A 316 -14.70 -3.98 -12.12
CA VAL A 316 -15.44 -4.86 -11.20
C VAL A 316 -16.92 -4.56 -11.44
N PHE A 317 -17.64 -5.50 -11.99
CA PHE A 317 -19.09 -5.40 -12.20
C PHE A 317 -19.83 -6.14 -11.10
#